data_c302c01102c63bdfa91ec375e6baa4b3
#
_entry.id   c302c01102c63bdfa91ec375e6baa4b3
#
_cell.length_a   1.000
_cell.length_b   1.000
_cell.length_c   1.000
_cell.angle_alpha   90.00
_cell.angle_beta   90.00
_cell.angle_gamma   90.00
#
_symmetry.space_group_name_H-M   'P 1'
#
loop_
_entity.id
_entity.type
_entity.pdbx_description
1 polymer ?
#
loop_
_entity_poly.entity_id
_entity_poly.type
_entity_poly.pdbx_seq_one_letter_code
_entity_poly.pdbx_strand_id
1 'polypeptide(L)'
;NYIGKRLKEERKKANLTSKEFANMVGVSPWYITQIESGKKNPSLKTFIKFVSILNISADVLIKDITSTGKTYLENDINEELKDLNSRELNLILQIIDIIKKNKI
;
A
#
# COMPACT_ATOMS: atom_id res chain seq x y z
N ASN A 1 8.75 -8.90 -4.01
CA ASN A 1 8.15 -7.57 -3.93
C ASN A 1 8.07 -7.11 -2.48
N TYR A 2 8.71 -6.00 -2.18
CA TYR A 2 8.78 -5.47 -0.81
C TYR A 2 7.42 -5.13 -0.23
N ILE A 3 6.54 -4.53 -1.03
CA ILE A 3 5.21 -4.14 -0.56
C ILE A 3 4.43 -5.38 -0.13
N GLY A 4 4.43 -6.42 -0.94
CA GLY A 4 3.71 -7.66 -0.63
C GLY A 4 4.23 -8.33 0.63
N LYS A 5 5.54 -8.43 0.77
CA LYS A 5 6.18 -9.03 1.94
C LYS A 5 5.87 -8.24 3.22
N ARG A 6 5.99 -6.93 3.16
CA ARG A 6 5.68 -6.05 4.29
C ARG A 6 4.20 -6.11 4.65
N LEU A 7 3.34 -6.12 3.64
CA LEU A 7 1.90 -6.24 3.86
C LEU A 7 1.58 -7.52 4.64
N LYS A 8 2.16 -8.64 4.23
CA LYS A 8 1.96 -9.91 4.91
C LYS A 8 2.41 -9.86 6.36
N GLU A 9 3.58 -9.25 6.63
CA GLU A 9 4.10 -9.09 7.98
C GLU A 9 3.14 -8.26 8.84
N GLU A 10 2.68 -7.12 8.33
CA GLU A 10 1.78 -6.24 9.08
C GLU A 10 0.41 -6.86 9.28
N ARG A 11 -0.08 -7.62 8.30
CA ARG A 11 -1.33 -8.36 8.44
C ARG A 11 -1.23 -9.37 9.58
N LYS A 12 -0.12 -10.12 9.63
CA LYS A 12 0.11 -11.11 10.69
C LYS A 12 0.26 -10.46 12.06
N LYS A 13 0.93 -9.32 12.14
CA LYS A 13 1.04 -8.55 13.39
C LYS A 13 -0.33 -8.11 13.91
N ALA A 14 -1.25 -7.84 13.00
CA ALA A 14 -2.62 -7.47 13.36
C ALA A 14 -3.50 -8.70 13.68
N ASN A 15 -2.94 -9.91 13.64
CA ASN A 15 -3.64 -11.16 13.88
C ASN A 15 -4.80 -11.41 12.93
N LEU A 16 -4.62 -11.00 11.66
CA LEU A 16 -5.62 -11.18 10.62
C LEU A 16 -5.21 -12.29 9.66
N THR A 17 -6.14 -13.16 9.33
CA THR A 17 -5.95 -14.13 8.24
C THR A 17 -6.11 -13.40 6.90
N SER A 18 -5.63 -14.00 5.82
CA SER A 18 -5.84 -13.45 4.47
C SER A 18 -7.32 -13.24 4.18
N LYS A 19 -8.15 -14.18 4.61
CA LYS A 19 -9.60 -14.12 4.41
C LYS A 19 -10.23 -12.96 5.18
N GLU A 20 -9.86 -12.80 6.44
CA GLU A 20 -10.35 -11.70 7.27
C GLU A 20 -9.94 -10.35 6.69
N PHE A 21 -8.67 -10.22 6.36
CA PHE A 21 -8.14 -8.98 5.78
C PHE A 21 -8.80 -8.65 4.44
N ALA A 22 -8.93 -9.65 3.57
CA ALA A 22 -9.60 -9.48 2.28
C ALA A 22 -11.04 -8.99 2.45
N ASN A 23 -11.76 -9.57 3.42
CA ASN A 23 -13.12 -9.16 3.71
C ASN A 23 -13.20 -7.70 4.17
N MET A 24 -12.27 -7.27 5.01
CA MET A 24 -12.20 -5.88 5.50
C MET A 24 -11.87 -4.90 4.37
N VAL A 25 -10.99 -5.31 3.46
CA VAL A 25 -10.59 -4.49 2.30
C VAL A 25 -11.67 -4.45 1.23
N GLY A 26 -12.47 -5.51 1.13
CA GLY A 26 -13.50 -5.64 0.10
C GLY A 26 -12.98 -6.29 -1.17
N VAL A 27 -12.02 -7.18 -1.06
CA VAL A 27 -11.44 -7.93 -2.18
C VAL A 27 -11.45 -9.42 -1.88
N SER A 28 -11.09 -10.25 -2.88
CA SER A 28 -11.01 -11.70 -2.67
C SER A 28 -9.75 -12.06 -1.89
N PRO A 29 -9.77 -13.18 -1.13
CA PRO A 29 -8.55 -13.68 -0.48
C PRO A 29 -7.46 -14.01 -1.50
N TRP A 30 -7.82 -14.47 -2.69
CA TRP A 30 -6.89 -14.73 -3.78
C TRP A 30 -6.12 -13.47 -4.15
N TYR A 31 -6.81 -12.33 -4.24
CA TYR A 31 -6.18 -11.05 -4.57
C TYR A 31 -5.13 -10.67 -3.52
N ILE A 32 -5.45 -10.83 -2.23
CA ILE A 32 -4.49 -10.58 -1.16
C ILE A 32 -3.27 -11.48 -1.31
N THR A 33 -3.47 -12.76 -1.60
CA THR A 33 -2.38 -13.71 -1.82
C THR A 33 -1.49 -13.28 -2.99
N GLN A 34 -2.09 -12.79 -4.08
CA GLN A 34 -1.34 -12.32 -5.25
C GLN A 34 -0.49 -11.08 -4.92
N ILE A 35 -1.03 -10.16 -4.13
CA ILE A 35 -0.29 -8.97 -3.69
C ILE A 35 0.85 -9.38 -2.77
N GLU A 36 0.57 -10.22 -1.78
CA GLU A 36 1.58 -10.63 -0.79
C GLU A 36 2.73 -11.44 -1.42
N SER A 37 2.44 -12.19 -2.48
CA SER A 37 3.47 -12.96 -3.18
C SER A 37 4.24 -12.13 -4.23
N GLY A 38 3.85 -10.89 -4.46
CA GLY A 38 4.49 -10.02 -5.44
C GLY A 38 4.05 -10.26 -6.87
N LYS A 39 3.06 -11.10 -7.10
CA LYS A 39 2.54 -11.37 -8.45
C LYS A 39 1.66 -10.25 -8.98
N LYS A 40 1.07 -9.46 -8.09
CA LYS A 40 0.28 -8.28 -8.44
C LYS A 40 0.67 -7.13 -7.53
N ASN A 41 0.56 -5.93 -8.07
CA ASN A 41 0.73 -4.70 -7.29
C ASN A 41 -0.66 -4.16 -6.96
N PRO A 42 -0.86 -3.62 -5.76
CA PRO A 42 -2.13 -2.99 -5.43
C PRO A 42 -2.26 -1.69 -6.21
N SER A 43 -3.48 -1.32 -6.57
CA SER A 43 -3.75 0.02 -7.03
C SER A 43 -3.50 0.98 -5.87
N LEU A 44 -3.30 2.25 -6.17
CA LEU A 44 -3.10 3.26 -5.13
C LEU A 44 -4.31 3.32 -4.18
N LYS A 45 -5.50 3.21 -4.72
CA LYS A 45 -6.74 3.18 -3.94
C LYS A 45 -6.76 2.01 -2.95
N THR A 46 -6.38 0.83 -3.41
CA THR A 46 -6.29 -0.37 -2.57
C THR A 46 -5.19 -0.25 -1.53
N PHE A 47 -4.05 0.32 -1.92
CA PHE A 47 -2.95 0.60 -0.99
C PHE A 47 -3.41 1.48 0.18
N ILE A 48 -4.17 2.52 -0.12
CA ILE A 48 -4.74 3.40 0.90
C ILE A 48 -5.64 2.61 1.87
N LYS A 49 -6.45 1.70 1.34
CA LYS A 49 -7.28 0.83 2.17
C LYS A 49 -6.45 -0.07 3.08
N PHE A 50 -5.37 -0.61 2.57
CA PHE A 50 -4.47 -1.46 3.36
C PHE A 50 -3.94 -0.71 4.58
N VAL A 51 -3.34 0.46 4.36
CA VAL A 51 -2.73 1.22 5.46
C VAL A 51 -3.78 1.72 6.44
N SER A 52 -4.96 2.07 5.95
CA SER A 52 -6.06 2.53 6.78
C SER A 52 -6.58 1.41 7.70
N ILE A 53 -6.81 0.23 7.14
CA ILE A 53 -7.34 -0.92 7.88
C ILE A 53 -6.32 -1.43 8.89
N LEU A 54 -5.05 -1.50 8.50
CA LEU A 54 -3.98 -1.96 9.38
C LEU A 54 -3.54 -0.90 10.39
N ASN A 55 -4.02 0.34 10.22
CA ASN A 55 -3.69 1.48 11.06
C ASN A 55 -2.16 1.68 11.16
N ILE A 56 -1.51 1.63 10.02
CA ILE A 56 -0.05 1.83 9.90
C ILE A 56 0.21 3.01 8.98
N SER A 57 1.43 3.55 9.02
CA SER A 57 1.83 4.57 8.05
C SER A 57 2.18 3.89 6.72
N ALA A 58 1.99 4.59 5.62
CA ALA A 58 2.37 4.08 4.30
C ALA A 58 3.88 3.77 4.24
N ASP A 59 4.68 4.51 4.99
CA ASP A 59 6.13 4.31 5.07
C ASP A 59 6.50 2.89 5.50
N VAL A 60 5.71 2.28 6.38
CA VAL A 60 5.96 0.91 6.84
C VAL A 60 6.04 -0.07 5.67
N LEU A 61 5.24 0.14 4.63
CA LEU A 61 5.20 -0.76 3.48
C LEU A 61 6.27 -0.47 2.42
N ILE A 62 6.85 0.73 2.41
CA ILE A 62 7.76 1.15 1.35
C ILE A 62 9.17 1.53 1.83
N LYS A 63 9.44 1.52 3.12
CA LYS A 63 10.68 2.05 3.71
C LYS A 63 11.96 1.37 3.24
N ASP A 64 11.88 0.14 2.79
CA ASP A 64 13.06 -0.62 2.35
C ASP A 64 13.33 -0.51 0.85
N ILE A 65 12.59 0.35 0.15
CA ILE A 65 12.78 0.53 -1.28
C ILE A 65 14.08 1.32 -1.51
N THR A 66 14.98 0.76 -2.32
CA THR A 66 16.25 1.38 -2.67
C THR A 66 16.02 2.60 -3.58
N SER A 67 17.07 3.42 -3.76
CA SER A 67 16.98 4.57 -4.67
C SER A 67 16.59 4.17 -6.09
N THR A 68 17.05 3.01 -6.58
CA THR A 68 16.63 2.50 -7.88
C THR A 68 15.16 2.13 -7.87
N GLY A 69 14.72 1.41 -6.82
CA GLY A 69 13.33 1.06 -6.64
C GLY A 69 12.43 2.28 -6.50
N LYS A 70 12.96 3.34 -5.88
CA LYS A 70 12.25 4.61 -5.75
C LYS A 70 11.91 5.22 -7.10
N THR A 71 12.85 5.18 -8.06
CA THR A 71 12.61 5.71 -9.41
C THR A 71 11.47 4.96 -10.10
N TYR A 72 11.47 3.65 -10.04
CA TYR A 72 10.39 2.84 -10.60
C TYR A 72 9.06 3.14 -9.93
N LEU A 73 9.06 3.26 -8.61
CA LEU A 73 7.85 3.56 -7.85
C LEU A 73 7.30 4.94 -8.20
N GLU A 74 8.16 5.94 -8.40
CA GLU A 74 7.74 7.28 -8.82
C GLU A 74 7.01 7.23 -10.16
N ASN A 75 7.52 6.45 -11.11
CA ASN A 75 6.89 6.30 -12.42
C ASN A 75 5.53 5.60 -12.30
N ASP A 76 5.44 4.55 -11.48
CA ASP A 76 4.19 3.83 -11.26
C ASP A 76 3.15 4.74 -10.59
N ILE A 77 3.56 5.52 -9.62
CA ILE A 77 2.67 6.48 -8.94
C ILE A 77 2.16 7.52 -9.93
N ASN A 78 3.02 8.07 -10.78
CA ASN A 78 2.61 9.05 -11.77
C ASN A 78 1.54 8.50 -12.71
N GLU A 79 1.67 7.24 -13.14
CA GLU A 79 0.66 6.61 -13.97
C GLU A 79 -0.67 6.44 -13.23
N GLU A 80 -0.61 6.00 -11.98
CA GLU A 80 -1.81 5.83 -11.15
C GLU A 80 -2.53 7.15 -10.87
N LEU A 81 -1.77 8.25 -10.71
CA LEU A 81 -2.34 9.56 -10.42
C LEU A 81 -3.22 10.09 -11.55
N LYS A 82 -2.98 9.64 -12.78
CA LYS A 82 -3.72 10.13 -13.95
C LYS A 82 -5.21 9.79 -13.90
N ASP A 83 -5.57 8.70 -13.24
CA ASP A 83 -6.94 8.21 -13.17
C ASP A 83 -7.69 8.69 -11.92
N LEU A 84 -7.06 9.52 -11.10
CA LEU A 84 -7.65 9.95 -9.84
C LEU A 84 -8.35 11.29 -9.96
N ASN A 85 -9.49 11.41 -9.28
CA ASN A 85 -10.19 12.70 -9.19
C ASN A 85 -9.53 13.59 -8.12
N SER A 86 -9.98 14.84 -8.02
CA SER A 86 -9.41 15.82 -7.09
C SER A 86 -9.48 15.39 -5.63
N ARG A 87 -10.57 14.72 -5.24
CA ARG A 87 -10.75 14.23 -3.87
C ARG A 87 -9.73 13.14 -3.55
N GLU A 88 -9.53 12.22 -4.48
CA GLU A 88 -8.57 11.13 -4.32
C GLU A 88 -7.13 11.66 -4.29
N LEU A 89 -6.82 12.63 -5.15
CA LEU A 89 -5.50 13.28 -5.14
C LEU A 89 -5.23 13.99 -3.82
N ASN A 90 -6.24 14.62 -3.25
CA ASN A 90 -6.09 15.29 -1.95
C ASN A 90 -5.78 14.29 -0.83
N LEU A 91 -6.42 13.12 -0.86
CA LEU A 91 -6.12 12.05 0.10
C LEU A 91 -4.67 11.59 0.00
N ILE A 92 -4.16 11.48 -1.23
CA ILE A 92 -2.76 11.10 -1.47
C ILE A 92 -1.81 12.15 -0.92
N LEU A 93 -2.10 13.42 -1.13
CA LEU A 93 -1.29 14.51 -0.57
C LEU A 93 -1.24 14.45 0.95
N GLN A 94 -2.34 14.09 1.59
CA GLN A 94 -2.38 13.92 3.04
C GLN A 94 -1.49 12.77 3.49
N ILE A 95 -1.48 11.65 2.76
CA ILE A 95 -0.63 10.50 3.05
C ILE A 95 0.84 10.88 2.88
N ILE A 96 1.17 11.57 1.80
CA ILE A 96 2.54 12.04 1.55
C ILE A 96 3.01 12.95 2.68
N ASP A 97 2.15 13.84 3.14
CA ASP A 97 2.45 14.74 4.25
C ASP A 97 2.75 13.96 5.53
N ILE A 98 1.95 12.94 5.82
CA ILE A 98 2.15 12.07 6.99
C ILE A 98 3.51 11.36 6.89
N ILE A 99 3.85 10.83 5.73
CA ILE A 99 5.13 10.15 5.51
C ILE A 99 6.29 11.12 5.76
N LYS A 100 6.19 12.34 5.22
CA LYS A 100 7.24 13.35 5.38
C LYS A 100 7.43 13.76 6.84
N LYS A 101 6.35 13.88 7.60
CA LYS A 101 6.40 14.25 9.02
C LYS A 101 7.00 13.16 9.89
N ASN A 102 6.86 11.90 9.49
CA ASN A 102 7.38 10.75 10.23
C ASN A 102 8.73 10.26 9.69
N LYS A 103 9.35 11.03 8.81
CA LYS A 103 10.64 10.72 8.23
C LYS A 103 11.72 10.93 9.27
N ILE A 104 12.55 9.92 9.44
CA ILE A 104 13.68 9.94 10.35
C ILE A 104 14.94 10.42 9.61
#